data_3ddcc31c2382741d94130e862facb2a9
#
_entry.id   3ddcc31c2382741d94130e862facb2a9
#
_cell.length_a   1.000
_cell.length_b   1.000
_cell.length_c   1.000
_cell.angle_alpha   90.00
_cell.angle_beta   90.00
_cell.angle_gamma   90.00
#
_symmetry.space_group_name_H-M   'P 1'
#
loop_
_entity.id
_entity.type
_entity.pdbx_description
1 polymer ?
#
loop_
_entity_poly.entity_id
_entity_poly.type
_entity_poly.pdbx_seq_one_letter_code
_entity_poly.pdbx_strand_id
1 'polypeptide(L)'
;MLNYLKSEFYRILHGREIYWATAVLAGLTVLMNLTLFAFDRLTPDFPYSTVAFSLNMLTGSMSMLLMAGLIIVVFLFSDEYKNGTLKNAISFGISRNAFFTGKCIVCAAAAFLSMLVIMAVYIGGAFLLLKSEGSLPLRQLLKGTAVNLPAAVASVVLASALCCRFK
;
A
#
# COMPACT_ATOMS: atom_id res chain seq x y z
N MET A 1 -12.74 -19.41 -13.50
CA MET A 1 -12.28 -18.52 -12.42
C MET A 1 -10.82 -18.10 -12.59
N LEU A 2 -9.88 -19.01 -12.83
CA LEU A 2 -8.44 -18.71 -13.05
C LEU A 2 -8.21 -17.72 -14.22
N ASN A 3 -8.86 -17.89 -15.35
CA ASN A 3 -8.71 -16.99 -16.50
C ASN A 3 -9.20 -15.56 -16.20
N TYR A 4 -10.26 -15.44 -15.39
CA TYR A 4 -10.75 -14.14 -14.92
C TYR A 4 -9.72 -13.47 -13.99
N LEU A 5 -9.20 -14.19 -13.01
CA LEU A 5 -8.16 -13.66 -12.10
C LEU A 5 -6.92 -13.20 -12.87
N LYS A 6 -6.47 -13.98 -13.88
CA LYS A 6 -5.33 -13.64 -14.72
C LYS A 6 -5.56 -12.36 -15.53
N SER A 7 -6.75 -12.21 -16.10
CA SER A 7 -7.11 -11.00 -16.86
C SER A 7 -7.19 -9.76 -15.98
N GLU A 8 -7.77 -9.88 -14.78
CA GLU A 8 -7.84 -8.79 -13.79
C GLU A 8 -6.45 -8.37 -13.31
N PHE A 9 -5.60 -9.36 -13.00
CA PHE A 9 -4.23 -9.08 -12.58
C PHE A 9 -3.43 -8.38 -13.66
N TYR A 10 -3.56 -8.84 -14.91
CA TYR A 10 -2.95 -8.20 -16.08
C TYR A 10 -3.43 -6.73 -16.24
N ARG A 11 -4.73 -6.50 -16.13
CA ARG A 11 -5.32 -5.16 -16.23
C ARG A 11 -4.78 -4.21 -15.16
N ILE A 12 -4.68 -4.66 -13.91
CA ILE A 12 -4.16 -3.85 -12.81
C ILE A 12 -2.68 -3.55 -13.01
N LEU A 13 -1.87 -4.53 -13.42
CA LEU A 13 -0.45 -4.33 -13.66
C LEU A 13 -0.16 -3.40 -14.85
N HIS A 14 -1.08 -3.28 -15.81
CA HIS A 14 -0.92 -2.37 -16.97
C HIS A 14 -1.70 -1.06 -16.78
N GLY A 15 -2.50 -0.93 -15.72
CA GLY A 15 -3.21 0.29 -15.35
C GLY A 15 -2.26 1.37 -14.83
N ARG A 16 -2.31 2.58 -15.39
CA ARG A 16 -1.48 3.71 -14.94
C ARG A 16 -1.80 4.16 -13.51
N GLU A 17 -3.01 3.94 -13.05
CA GLU A 17 -3.54 4.46 -11.80
C GLU A 17 -2.84 3.91 -10.56
N ILE A 18 -2.54 2.59 -10.56
CA ILE A 18 -1.82 1.98 -9.43
C ILE A 18 -0.40 2.53 -9.32
N TYR A 19 0.26 2.79 -10.44
CA TYR A 19 1.62 3.35 -10.44
C TYR A 19 1.61 4.80 -9.92
N TRP A 20 0.65 5.61 -10.36
CA TRP A 20 0.50 6.98 -9.86
C TRP A 20 0.18 7.01 -8.37
N ALA A 21 -0.76 6.20 -7.90
CA ALA A 21 -1.10 6.12 -6.48
C ALA A 21 0.11 5.66 -5.65
N THR A 22 0.81 4.61 -6.09
CA THR A 22 2.01 4.11 -5.41
C THR A 22 3.14 5.13 -5.42
N ALA A 23 3.36 5.84 -6.54
CA ALA A 23 4.39 6.87 -6.66
C ALA A 23 4.12 8.07 -5.75
N VAL A 24 2.87 8.54 -5.66
CA VAL A 24 2.48 9.64 -4.76
C VAL A 24 2.70 9.23 -3.30
N LEU A 25 2.27 8.04 -2.91
CA LEU A 25 2.44 7.54 -1.55
C LEU A 25 3.92 7.32 -1.21
N ALA A 26 4.71 6.77 -2.14
CA ALA A 26 6.16 6.64 -1.98
C ALA A 26 6.84 8.01 -1.87
N GLY A 27 6.42 9.00 -2.66
CA GLY A 27 6.90 10.37 -2.58
C GLY A 27 6.65 11.00 -1.21
N LEU A 28 5.47 10.79 -0.63
CA LEU A 28 5.16 11.25 0.73
C LEU A 28 6.08 10.61 1.78
N THR A 29 6.44 9.33 1.63
CA THR A 29 7.37 8.67 2.57
C THR A 29 8.80 9.20 2.42
N VAL A 30 9.24 9.54 1.21
CA VAL A 30 10.53 10.20 0.98
C VAL A 30 10.54 11.59 1.61
N LEU A 31 9.45 12.36 1.48
CA LEU A 31 9.32 13.67 2.14
C LEU A 31 9.47 13.57 3.66
N MET A 32 8.93 12.53 4.30
CA MET A 32 9.14 12.32 5.74
C MET A 32 10.62 12.15 6.10
N ASN A 33 11.38 11.35 5.35
CA ASN A 33 12.82 11.20 5.58
C ASN A 33 13.60 12.49 5.27
N LEU A 34 13.18 13.25 4.24
CA LEU A 34 13.77 14.55 3.92
C LEU A 34 13.53 15.59 5.02
N THR A 35 12.37 15.59 5.67
CA THR A 35 12.11 16.49 6.81
C THR A 35 13.04 16.18 7.98
N LEU A 36 13.25 14.90 8.32
CA LEU A 36 14.21 14.52 9.35
C LEU A 36 15.64 14.95 9.01
N PHE A 37 16.04 14.77 7.75
CA PHE A 37 17.36 15.24 7.27
C PHE A 37 17.50 16.75 7.31
N ALA A 38 16.47 17.51 6.93
CA ALA A 38 16.47 18.96 6.98
C ALA A 38 16.58 19.48 8.43
N PHE A 39 15.86 18.86 9.37
CA PHE A 39 15.96 19.21 10.78
C PHE A 39 17.35 18.93 11.36
N ASP A 40 18.02 17.85 10.95
CA ASP A 40 19.42 17.56 11.34
C ASP A 40 20.38 18.67 10.89
N ARG A 41 20.12 19.30 9.74
CA ARG A 41 20.92 20.40 9.20
C ARG A 41 20.65 21.76 9.85
N LEU A 42 19.42 21.97 10.30
CA LEU A 42 18.96 23.25 10.85
C LEU A 42 19.16 23.36 12.35
N THR A 43 19.17 22.21 13.06
CA THR A 43 19.23 22.17 14.52
C THR A 43 20.48 21.41 14.96
N PRO A 44 21.45 22.07 15.65
CA PRO A 44 22.59 21.37 16.23
C PRO A 44 22.12 20.28 17.19
N ASP A 45 22.75 19.11 17.14
CA ASP A 45 22.48 17.97 18.02
C ASP A 45 21.03 17.41 17.96
N PHE A 46 20.41 17.37 16.76
CA PHE A 46 19.08 16.79 16.58
C PHE A 46 19.12 15.26 16.80
N PRO A 47 18.50 14.74 17.89
CA PRO A 47 18.69 13.34 18.32
C PRO A 47 17.91 12.32 17.47
N TYR A 48 17.06 12.78 16.55
CA TYR A 48 16.11 11.94 15.81
C TYR A 48 16.51 11.70 14.35
N SER A 49 17.71 12.13 13.94
CA SER A 49 18.20 11.96 12.55
C SER A 49 18.81 10.57 12.28
N THR A 50 18.44 9.56 13.06
CA THR A 50 18.98 8.21 12.95
C THR A 50 18.05 7.28 12.17
N VAL A 51 18.64 6.33 11.43
CA VAL A 51 17.89 5.27 10.73
C VAL A 51 17.02 4.48 11.72
N ALA A 52 17.53 4.21 12.92
CA ALA A 52 16.80 3.49 13.97
C ALA A 52 15.50 4.21 14.36
N PHE A 53 15.55 5.54 14.52
CA PHE A 53 14.36 6.34 14.84
C PHE A 53 13.34 6.31 13.70
N SER A 54 13.78 6.50 12.44
CA SER A 54 12.91 6.46 11.28
C SER A 54 12.22 5.09 11.15
N LEU A 55 12.93 3.98 11.33
CA LEU A 55 12.34 2.63 11.28
C LEU A 55 11.38 2.37 12.47
N ASN A 56 11.64 2.90 13.65
CA ASN A 56 10.69 2.82 14.76
C ASN A 56 9.44 3.64 14.52
N MET A 57 9.55 4.81 13.88
CA MET A 57 8.40 5.59 13.41
C MET A 57 7.56 4.81 12.41
N LEU A 58 8.20 4.12 11.45
CA LEU A 58 7.50 3.27 10.49
C LEU A 58 6.70 2.17 11.20
N THR A 59 7.30 1.49 12.20
CA THR A 59 6.59 0.44 12.96
C THR A 59 5.41 0.99 13.77
N GLY A 60 5.55 2.17 14.34
CA GLY A 60 4.46 2.84 15.08
C GLY A 60 3.34 3.34 14.15
N SER A 61 3.66 3.72 12.92
CA SER A 61 2.70 4.25 11.94
C SER A 61 2.22 3.22 10.91
N MET A 62 2.37 1.92 11.19
CA MET A 62 1.89 0.84 10.29
C MET A 62 0.40 0.95 9.93
N SER A 63 -0.43 1.53 10.80
CA SER A 63 -1.83 1.83 10.50
C SER A 63 -2.00 2.81 9.33
N MET A 64 -1.07 3.74 9.12
CA MET A 64 -1.10 4.63 7.95
C MET A 64 -0.81 3.89 6.64
N LEU A 65 0.05 2.88 6.66
CA LEU A 65 0.26 2.01 5.50
C LEU A 65 -1.00 1.22 5.14
N LEU A 66 -1.83 0.84 6.12
CA LEU A 66 -3.13 0.23 5.89
C LEU A 66 -4.08 1.20 5.18
N MET A 67 -4.10 2.47 5.57
CA MET A 67 -4.87 3.51 4.87
C MET A 67 -4.40 3.71 3.43
N ALA A 68 -3.10 3.64 3.17
CA ALA A 68 -2.57 3.65 1.81
C ALA A 68 -3.12 2.49 0.95
N GLY A 69 -3.21 1.29 1.53
CA GLY A 69 -3.85 0.14 0.89
C GLY A 69 -5.33 0.37 0.55
N LEU A 70 -6.09 1.00 1.45
CA LEU A 70 -7.49 1.39 1.21
C LEU A 70 -7.63 2.36 0.02
N ILE A 71 -6.77 3.36 -0.07
CA ILE A 71 -6.75 4.33 -1.17
C ILE A 71 -6.54 3.61 -2.51
N ILE A 72 -5.58 2.69 -2.58
CA ILE A 72 -5.30 1.89 -3.79
C ILE A 72 -6.53 1.08 -4.20
N VAL A 73 -7.21 0.43 -3.23
CA VAL A 73 -8.44 -0.34 -3.51
C VAL A 73 -9.54 0.55 -4.07
N VAL A 74 -9.75 1.74 -3.50
CA VAL A 74 -10.77 2.69 -3.98
C VAL A 74 -10.47 3.13 -5.41
N PHE A 75 -9.21 3.41 -5.75
CA PHE A 75 -8.82 3.75 -7.12
C PHE A 75 -9.10 2.60 -8.09
N LEU A 76 -8.73 1.37 -7.74
CA LEU A 76 -8.96 0.19 -8.58
C LEU A 76 -10.45 -0.09 -8.83
N PHE A 77 -11.31 0.15 -7.83
CA PHE A 77 -12.75 -0.01 -7.99
C PHE A 77 -13.39 1.15 -8.76
N SER A 78 -12.89 2.38 -8.61
CA SER A 78 -13.43 3.56 -9.30
C SER A 78 -13.40 3.41 -10.82
N ASP A 79 -12.34 2.83 -11.37
CA ASP A 79 -12.17 2.58 -12.80
C ASP A 79 -13.21 1.62 -13.38
N GLU A 80 -13.61 0.64 -12.62
CA GLU A 80 -14.60 -0.33 -13.06
C GLU A 80 -15.99 0.27 -13.22
N TYR A 81 -16.33 1.17 -12.31
CA TYR A 81 -17.62 1.86 -12.40
C TYR A 81 -17.67 2.80 -13.58
N LYS A 82 -16.57 3.51 -13.88
CA LYS A 82 -16.47 4.37 -15.04
C LYS A 82 -16.63 3.61 -16.37
N ASN A 83 -16.06 2.41 -16.44
CA ASN A 83 -16.01 1.61 -17.67
C ASN A 83 -17.17 0.61 -17.82
N GLY A 84 -18.07 0.50 -16.83
CA GLY A 84 -19.24 -0.40 -16.89
C GLY A 84 -18.89 -1.89 -16.98
N THR A 85 -17.68 -2.29 -16.64
CA THR A 85 -17.16 -3.66 -16.81
C THR A 85 -17.91 -4.70 -15.97
N LEU A 86 -18.54 -4.26 -14.87
CA LEU A 86 -19.34 -5.12 -13.99
C LEU A 86 -20.54 -5.72 -14.73
N LYS A 87 -21.25 -4.94 -15.54
CA LYS A 87 -22.40 -5.42 -16.33
C LYS A 87 -21.96 -6.46 -17.36
N ASN A 88 -20.83 -6.21 -18.02
CA ASN A 88 -20.29 -7.11 -19.03
C ASN A 88 -19.84 -8.45 -18.40
N ALA A 89 -19.16 -8.44 -17.25
CA ALA A 89 -18.74 -9.67 -16.59
C ALA A 89 -19.91 -10.59 -16.20
N ILE A 90 -21.01 -10.02 -15.72
CA ILE A 90 -22.23 -10.77 -15.38
C ILE A 90 -22.92 -11.31 -16.63
N SER A 91 -22.95 -10.56 -17.73
CA SER A 91 -23.55 -11.01 -19.00
C SER A 91 -22.78 -12.18 -19.63
N PHE A 92 -21.49 -12.32 -19.37
CA PHE A 92 -20.67 -13.48 -19.76
C PHE A 92 -20.79 -14.70 -18.83
N GLY A 93 -21.75 -14.71 -17.90
CA GLY A 93 -22.06 -15.87 -17.06
C GLY A 93 -21.19 -16.03 -15.81
N ILE A 94 -20.42 -15.02 -15.41
CA ILE A 94 -19.67 -15.06 -14.16
C ILE A 94 -20.63 -14.81 -12.99
N SER A 95 -20.67 -15.71 -12.01
CA SER A 95 -21.49 -15.52 -10.83
C SER A 95 -21.03 -14.31 -10.01
N ARG A 96 -21.97 -13.57 -9.40
CA ARG A 96 -21.67 -12.36 -8.62
C ARG A 96 -20.66 -12.64 -7.50
N ASN A 97 -20.77 -13.80 -6.83
CA ASN A 97 -19.84 -14.19 -5.78
C ASN A 97 -18.42 -14.45 -6.31
N ALA A 98 -18.30 -15.13 -7.46
CA ALA A 98 -17.02 -15.40 -8.10
C ALA A 98 -16.35 -14.09 -8.58
N PHE A 99 -17.13 -13.15 -9.07
CA PHE A 99 -16.64 -11.81 -9.43
C PHE A 99 -16.10 -11.07 -8.21
N PHE A 100 -16.89 -10.98 -7.13
CA PHE A 100 -16.51 -10.28 -5.91
C PHE A 100 -15.27 -10.88 -5.26
N THR A 101 -15.24 -12.21 -5.04
CA THR A 101 -14.08 -12.87 -4.42
C THR A 101 -12.82 -12.74 -5.27
N GLY A 102 -12.94 -12.89 -6.59
CA GLY A 102 -11.81 -12.68 -7.50
C GLY A 102 -11.26 -11.28 -7.41
N LYS A 103 -12.14 -10.28 -7.35
CA LYS A 103 -11.76 -8.88 -7.21
C LYS A 103 -11.05 -8.58 -5.88
N CYS A 104 -11.60 -9.07 -4.77
CA CYS A 104 -10.97 -8.91 -3.46
C CYS A 104 -9.55 -9.49 -3.44
N ILE A 105 -9.34 -10.68 -4.02
CA ILE A 105 -8.03 -11.32 -4.08
C ILE A 105 -7.04 -10.48 -4.89
N VAL A 106 -7.44 -10.00 -6.06
CA VAL A 106 -6.55 -9.21 -6.93
C VAL A 106 -6.24 -7.85 -6.31
N CYS A 107 -7.23 -7.17 -5.72
CA CYS A 107 -7.03 -5.91 -5.00
C CYS A 107 -6.11 -6.08 -3.77
N ALA A 108 -6.29 -7.17 -3.01
CA ALA A 108 -5.42 -7.48 -1.88
C ALA A 108 -3.96 -7.72 -2.33
N ALA A 109 -3.76 -8.49 -3.41
CA ALA A 109 -2.44 -8.71 -3.98
C ALA A 109 -1.80 -7.42 -4.48
N ALA A 110 -2.55 -6.56 -5.19
CA ALA A 110 -2.08 -5.28 -5.69
C ALA A 110 -1.70 -4.32 -4.55
N ALA A 111 -2.55 -4.21 -3.52
CA ALA A 111 -2.27 -3.40 -2.33
C ALA A 111 -1.03 -3.90 -1.59
N PHE A 112 -0.86 -5.22 -1.45
CA PHE A 112 0.31 -5.81 -0.82
C PHE A 112 1.60 -5.51 -1.59
N LEU A 113 1.60 -5.66 -2.93
CA LEU A 113 2.75 -5.32 -3.77
C LEU A 113 3.10 -3.83 -3.66
N SER A 114 2.11 -2.95 -3.70
CA SER A 114 2.32 -1.50 -3.54
C SER A 114 2.90 -1.17 -2.17
N MET A 115 2.41 -1.81 -1.11
CA MET A 115 2.94 -1.66 0.25
C MET A 115 4.41 -2.07 0.34
N LEU A 116 4.81 -3.18 -0.30
CA LEU A 116 6.21 -3.61 -0.34
C LEU A 116 7.11 -2.57 -1.03
N VAL A 117 6.63 -1.99 -2.15
CA VAL A 117 7.37 -0.94 -2.86
C VAL A 117 7.53 0.30 -2.00
N ILE A 118 6.44 0.78 -1.38
CA ILE A 118 6.47 1.96 -0.50
C ILE A 118 7.42 1.73 0.67
N MET A 119 7.38 0.54 1.30
CA MET A 119 8.26 0.18 2.41
C MET A 119 9.72 0.11 1.98
N ALA A 120 10.02 -0.44 0.79
CA ALA A 120 11.36 -0.49 0.24
C ALA A 120 11.93 0.92 -0.04
N VAL A 121 11.10 1.81 -0.62
CA VAL A 121 11.46 3.21 -0.86
C VAL A 121 11.70 3.96 0.46
N TYR A 122 10.85 3.76 1.47
CA TYR A 122 11.02 4.36 2.78
C TYR A 122 12.33 3.95 3.45
N ILE A 123 12.60 2.64 3.51
CA ILE A 123 13.81 2.07 4.11
C ILE A 123 15.05 2.54 3.33
N GLY A 124 15.00 2.45 1.99
CA GLY A 124 16.10 2.93 1.14
C GLY A 124 16.38 4.42 1.33
N GLY A 125 15.35 5.25 1.41
CA GLY A 125 15.46 6.68 1.69
C GLY A 125 16.06 6.96 3.08
N ALA A 126 15.68 6.19 4.10
CA ALA A 126 16.23 6.32 5.43
C ALA A 126 17.75 6.02 5.47
N PHE A 127 18.18 4.94 4.80
CA PHE A 127 19.60 4.58 4.72
C PHE A 127 20.44 5.57 3.91
N LEU A 128 19.85 6.24 2.90
CA LEU A 128 20.58 7.21 2.08
C LEU A 128 20.69 8.59 2.73
N LEU A 129 19.69 8.99 3.53
CA LEU A 129 19.58 10.36 4.04
C LEU A 129 19.98 10.48 5.51
N LEU A 130 19.78 9.45 6.32
CA LEU A 130 19.95 9.51 7.78
C LEU A 130 21.22 8.82 8.26
N LYS A 131 21.68 9.20 9.43
CA LYS A 131 22.87 8.62 10.07
C LYS A 131 22.60 7.19 10.51
N SER A 132 23.48 6.26 10.14
CA SER A 132 23.38 4.85 10.52
C SER A 132 24.03 4.62 11.90
N GLU A 133 23.44 5.17 12.96
CA GLU A 133 23.87 4.99 14.33
C GLU A 133 22.90 4.06 15.08
N GLY A 134 23.46 3.09 15.82
CA GLY A 134 22.70 2.16 16.66
C GLY A 134 22.31 0.83 16.01
N SER A 135 21.64 -0.01 16.79
CA SER A 135 21.15 -1.32 16.32
C SER A 135 19.89 -1.15 15.46
N LEU A 136 19.92 -1.69 14.25
CA LEU A 136 18.78 -1.66 13.35
C LEU A 136 17.61 -2.49 13.92
N PRO A 137 16.40 -1.92 14.08
CA PRO A 137 15.26 -2.61 14.66
C PRO A 137 14.54 -3.52 13.64
N LEU A 138 15.30 -4.23 12.79
CA LEU A 138 14.75 -5.12 11.74
C LEU A 138 13.78 -6.16 12.30
N ARG A 139 14.09 -6.71 13.49
CA ARG A 139 13.21 -7.68 14.14
C ARG A 139 11.88 -7.06 14.56
N GLN A 140 11.88 -5.82 15.01
CA GLN A 140 10.66 -5.09 15.38
C GLN A 140 9.84 -4.76 14.14
N LEU A 141 10.50 -4.35 13.06
CA LEU A 141 9.86 -4.07 11.78
C LEU A 141 9.19 -5.31 11.19
N LEU A 142 9.85 -6.47 11.19
CA LEU A 142 9.26 -7.73 10.76
C LEU A 142 8.09 -8.17 11.65
N LYS A 143 8.20 -8.01 12.95
CA LYS A 143 7.09 -8.28 13.88
C LYS A 143 5.92 -7.31 13.66
N GLY A 144 6.19 -6.03 13.48
CA GLY A 144 5.18 -5.01 13.20
C GLY A 144 4.42 -5.29 11.90
N THR A 145 5.13 -5.66 10.83
CA THR A 145 4.48 -6.05 9.56
C THR A 145 3.62 -7.31 9.72
N ALA A 146 4.13 -8.34 10.38
CA ALA A 146 3.39 -9.60 10.58
C ALA A 146 2.11 -9.40 11.42
N VAL A 147 2.17 -8.60 12.47
CA VAL A 147 1.00 -8.31 13.35
C VAL A 147 -0.05 -7.49 12.61
N ASN A 148 0.36 -6.57 11.73
CA ASN A 148 -0.58 -5.73 10.99
C ASN A 148 -1.13 -6.36 9.69
N LEU A 149 -0.56 -7.46 9.21
CA LEU A 149 -1.03 -8.18 8.00
C LEU A 149 -2.52 -8.56 8.06
N PRO A 150 -3.06 -9.17 9.13
CA PRO A 150 -4.49 -9.50 9.21
C PRO A 150 -5.39 -8.26 9.12
N ALA A 151 -4.98 -7.15 9.78
CA ALA A 151 -5.70 -5.89 9.72
C ALA A 151 -5.66 -5.29 8.30
N ALA A 152 -4.53 -5.41 7.58
CA ALA A 152 -4.42 -4.99 6.19
C ALA A 152 -5.38 -5.75 5.28
N VAL A 153 -5.43 -7.07 5.40
CA VAL A 153 -6.36 -7.91 4.62
C VAL A 153 -7.82 -7.56 4.96
N ALA A 154 -8.14 -7.43 6.25
CA ALA A 154 -9.48 -7.06 6.68
C ALA A 154 -9.91 -5.69 6.14
N SER A 155 -9.02 -4.68 6.15
CA SER A 155 -9.31 -3.36 5.61
C SER A 155 -9.58 -3.38 4.10
N VAL A 156 -8.80 -4.15 3.33
CA VAL A 156 -9.02 -4.33 1.87
C VAL A 156 -10.37 -4.99 1.59
N VAL A 157 -10.73 -6.04 2.35
CA VAL A 157 -12.02 -6.72 2.20
C VAL A 157 -13.18 -5.78 2.53
N LEU A 158 -13.08 -5.02 3.63
CA LEU A 158 -14.09 -4.02 4.01
C LEU A 158 -14.23 -2.93 2.95
N ALA A 159 -13.12 -2.38 2.45
CA ALA A 159 -13.15 -1.36 1.39
C ALA A 159 -13.83 -1.88 0.12
N SER A 160 -13.47 -3.10 -0.31
CA SER A 160 -14.08 -3.70 -1.50
C SER A 160 -15.58 -3.98 -1.30
N ALA A 161 -15.99 -4.42 -0.12
CA ALA A 161 -17.40 -4.63 0.23
C ALA A 161 -18.19 -3.30 0.22
N LEU A 162 -17.64 -2.24 0.79
CA LEU A 162 -18.24 -0.91 0.77
C LEU A 162 -18.35 -0.36 -0.64
N CYS A 163 -17.31 -0.46 -1.45
CA CYS A 163 -17.35 -0.04 -2.87
C CYS A 163 -18.43 -0.78 -3.66
N CYS A 164 -18.69 -2.06 -3.36
CA CYS A 164 -19.75 -2.81 -4.03
C CYS A 164 -21.16 -2.48 -3.54
N ARG A 165 -21.32 -2.01 -2.28
CA ARG A 165 -22.64 -1.76 -1.68
C ARG A 165 -23.17 -0.36 -1.98
N PHE A 166 -22.32 0.65 -2.05
CA PHE A 166 -22.73 2.06 -2.17
C PHE A 166 -22.90 2.53 -3.62
N LYS A 167 -22.95 1.61 -4.58
CA LYS A 167 -23.37 1.84 -5.96
C LYS A 167 -24.13 0.67 -6.53
#